data_ae5fad889955e5a4c532a76d781c2dcd
#
_entry.id   ae5fad889955e5a4c532a76d781c2dcd
#
_cell.length_a   1.000
_cell.length_b   1.000
_cell.length_c   1.000
_cell.angle_alpha   90.00
_cell.angle_beta   90.00
_cell.angle_gamma   90.00
#
_symmetry.space_group_name_H-M   'P 1'
#
loop_
_entity.id
_entity.type
_entity.pdbx_description
1 polymer ?
#
loop_
_entity_poly.entity_id
_entity_poly.type
_entity_poly.pdbx_seq_one_letter_code
_entity_poly.pdbx_strand_id
1 'polypeptide(L)'
;LGDGDNPYRAMDFRYEADMLRALAKIVDRGHLARGVKPVHWCFDCGSALAEAEIEYADKQSPAVDVAYAARDPHALAAKFGVGLDGDVEVAVPIWTTTPWTLPASLAVSLGPDLEYALVEGPAHDGRRRLLVLAEALAVKALKRYGIDEPEVLGRAHGAALENLILAHPFYAERDIPLILGDHVSAEDGTGAVHTAPGH
;
A
#
# COMPACT_ATOMS: atom_id res chain seq x y z
N LEU A 1 26.79 -47.01 -6.10
CA LEU A 1 28.18 -47.05 -6.56
C LEU A 1 28.92 -45.90 -5.93
N GLY A 2 29.38 -46.07 -4.67
CA GLY A 2 30.18 -45.11 -3.92
C GLY A 2 31.49 -45.71 -3.54
N ASP A 3 32.50 -44.88 -3.33
CA ASP A 3 33.77 -45.29 -2.73
C ASP A 3 33.61 -45.25 -1.21
N GLY A 4 33.61 -46.45 -0.58
CA GLY A 4 33.45 -46.62 0.85
C GLY A 4 34.64 -46.09 1.67
N ASP A 5 35.84 -46.11 1.07
CA ASP A 5 37.08 -45.65 1.72
C ASP A 5 37.25 -44.13 1.64
N ASN A 6 36.56 -43.50 0.63
CA ASN A 6 36.59 -42.04 0.45
C ASN A 6 35.17 -41.52 0.15
N PRO A 7 34.26 -41.61 1.12
CA PRO A 7 32.86 -41.17 0.93
C PRO A 7 32.76 -39.67 0.78
N TYR A 8 31.81 -39.22 -0.06
CA TYR A 8 31.41 -37.81 -0.09
C TYR A 8 30.83 -37.39 1.27
N ARG A 9 31.40 -36.35 1.86
CA ARG A 9 30.92 -35.75 3.11
C ARG A 9 30.85 -34.25 2.98
N ALA A 10 29.66 -33.70 3.12
CA ALA A 10 29.45 -32.24 3.08
C ALA A 10 30.16 -31.52 4.26
N MET A 11 30.47 -32.26 5.36
CA MET A 11 31.20 -31.79 6.56
C MET A 11 32.72 -31.95 6.45
N ASP A 12 33.25 -32.40 5.31
CA ASP A 12 34.68 -32.46 5.07
C ASP A 12 35.27 -31.04 4.98
N PHE A 13 36.30 -30.73 5.71
CA PHE A 13 36.90 -29.39 5.78
C PHE A 13 37.36 -28.88 4.41
N ARG A 14 37.83 -29.78 3.55
CA ARG A 14 38.22 -29.40 2.19
C ARG A 14 37.01 -29.02 1.38
N TYR A 15 35.92 -29.75 1.50
CA TYR A 15 34.66 -29.48 0.80
C TYR A 15 34.07 -28.13 1.27
N GLU A 16 34.02 -27.89 2.58
CA GLU A 16 33.55 -26.60 3.13
C GLU A 16 34.42 -25.44 2.64
N ALA A 17 35.76 -25.60 2.62
CA ALA A 17 36.64 -24.59 2.07
C ALA A 17 36.42 -24.32 0.58
N ASP A 18 36.10 -25.34 -0.21
CA ASP A 18 35.82 -25.19 -1.64
C ASP A 18 34.46 -24.50 -1.88
N MET A 19 33.44 -24.76 -1.02
CA MET A 19 32.17 -24.00 -1.07
C MET A 19 32.40 -22.51 -0.79
N LEU A 20 33.19 -22.16 0.21
CA LEU A 20 33.51 -20.76 0.54
C LEU A 20 34.30 -20.09 -0.60
N ARG A 21 35.24 -20.80 -1.22
CA ARG A 21 35.99 -20.28 -2.39
C ARG A 21 35.07 -20.06 -3.60
N ALA A 22 34.08 -20.94 -3.79
CA ALA A 22 33.09 -20.78 -4.84
C ALA A 22 32.20 -19.55 -4.60
N LEU A 23 31.72 -19.39 -3.36
CA LEU A 23 30.94 -18.22 -2.94
C LEU A 23 31.74 -16.92 -3.10
N ALA A 24 33.00 -16.91 -2.68
CA ALA A 24 33.88 -15.74 -2.85
C ALA A 24 33.96 -15.27 -4.29
N LYS A 25 34.05 -16.20 -5.28
CA LYS A 25 34.04 -15.84 -6.71
C LYS A 25 32.71 -15.21 -7.15
N ILE A 26 31.59 -15.59 -6.56
CA ILE A 26 30.28 -15.00 -6.82
C ILE A 26 30.23 -13.56 -6.28
N VAL A 27 30.75 -13.38 -5.04
CA VAL A 27 30.86 -12.06 -4.40
C VAL A 27 31.76 -11.12 -5.22
N ASP A 28 32.95 -11.59 -5.61
CA ASP A 28 33.93 -10.82 -6.38
C ASP A 28 33.39 -10.35 -7.74
N ARG A 29 32.44 -11.09 -8.31
CA ARG A 29 31.75 -10.74 -9.55
C ARG A 29 30.54 -9.82 -9.35
N GLY A 30 30.26 -9.38 -8.13
CA GLY A 30 29.19 -8.44 -7.82
C GLY A 30 27.78 -9.04 -7.84
N HIS A 31 27.66 -10.38 -7.81
CA HIS A 31 26.34 -11.05 -7.81
C HIS A 31 25.70 -11.15 -6.42
N LEU A 32 26.41 -10.75 -5.36
CA LEU A 32 25.87 -10.68 -4.01
C LEU A 32 25.68 -9.23 -3.59
N ALA A 33 24.43 -8.85 -3.29
CA ALA A 33 24.11 -7.54 -2.76
C ALA A 33 23.38 -7.71 -1.39
N ARG A 34 23.64 -6.75 -0.49
CA ARG A 34 22.90 -6.67 0.77
C ARG A 34 21.63 -5.85 0.54
N GLY A 35 20.48 -6.40 0.92
CA GLY A 35 19.20 -5.74 0.84
C GLY A 35 18.28 -6.15 1.98
N VAL A 36 17.14 -5.48 2.08
CA VAL A 36 16.02 -5.85 2.97
C VAL A 36 14.79 -6.10 2.12
N LYS A 37 14.04 -7.14 2.47
CA LYS A 37 12.72 -7.41 1.92
C LYS A 37 11.83 -8.02 3.00
N PRO A 38 10.48 -7.85 2.92
CA PRO A 38 9.54 -8.55 3.77
C PRO A 38 9.70 -10.07 3.62
N VAL A 39 9.59 -10.78 4.73
CA VAL A 39 9.58 -12.25 4.77
C VAL A 39 8.40 -12.73 5.60
N HIS A 40 7.87 -13.91 5.26
CA HIS A 40 6.84 -14.55 6.07
C HIS A 40 7.42 -14.97 7.42
N TRP A 41 6.67 -14.70 8.49
CA TRP A 41 7.05 -15.00 9.86
C TRP A 41 5.97 -15.82 10.52
N CYS A 42 6.33 -16.93 11.13
CA CYS A 42 5.45 -17.73 11.97
C CYS A 42 5.54 -17.27 13.41
N PHE A 43 4.45 -16.78 13.99
CA PHE A 43 4.42 -16.34 15.39
C PHE A 43 4.52 -17.51 16.37
N ASP A 44 3.96 -18.69 16.01
CA ASP A 44 3.99 -19.88 16.85
C ASP A 44 5.40 -20.50 16.88
N CYS A 45 6.06 -20.57 15.73
CA CYS A 45 7.43 -21.11 15.62
C CYS A 45 8.49 -20.08 16.04
N GLY A 46 8.17 -18.79 16.04
CA GLY A 46 9.13 -17.71 16.30
C GLY A 46 10.25 -17.62 15.25
N SER A 47 9.94 -17.96 13.98
CA SER A 47 10.94 -18.02 12.90
C SER A 47 10.41 -17.51 11.56
N ALA A 48 11.34 -17.10 10.70
CA ALA A 48 11.04 -16.84 9.29
C ALA A 48 10.73 -18.17 8.57
N LEU A 49 9.83 -18.11 7.60
CA LEU A 49 9.44 -19.24 6.76
C LEU A 49 10.01 -19.08 5.36
N ALA A 50 10.49 -20.20 4.80
CA ALA A 50 10.72 -20.30 3.37
C ALA A 50 9.37 -20.39 2.63
N GLU A 51 9.33 -19.98 1.36
CA GLU A 51 8.10 -19.98 0.57
C GLU A 51 7.44 -21.37 0.47
N ALA A 52 8.24 -22.42 0.43
CA ALA A 52 7.77 -23.81 0.39
C ALA A 52 7.12 -24.28 1.72
N GLU A 53 7.28 -23.53 2.80
CA GLU A 53 6.70 -23.84 4.11
C GLU A 53 5.37 -23.09 4.34
N ILE A 54 4.96 -22.29 3.36
CA ILE A 54 3.74 -21.47 3.44
C ILE A 54 2.59 -22.26 2.85
N GLU A 55 1.53 -22.41 3.65
CA GLU A 55 0.26 -22.97 3.20
C GLU A 55 -0.77 -21.86 3.03
N TYR A 56 -1.50 -21.93 1.92
CA TYR A 56 -2.58 -20.97 1.62
C TYR A 56 -3.93 -21.65 1.84
N ALA A 57 -4.82 -20.92 2.49
CA ALA A 57 -6.19 -21.35 2.72
C ALA A 57 -7.16 -20.19 2.48
N ASP A 58 -8.35 -20.52 2.00
CA ASP A 58 -9.42 -19.52 1.86
C ASP A 58 -9.81 -19.00 3.24
N LYS A 59 -9.82 -17.68 3.38
CA LYS A 59 -10.16 -16.99 4.61
C LYS A 59 -11.11 -15.84 4.35
N GLN A 60 -12.14 -15.71 5.16
CA GLN A 60 -12.99 -14.53 5.18
C GLN A 60 -12.32 -13.42 6.01
N SER A 61 -12.13 -12.26 5.38
CA SER A 61 -11.57 -11.08 6.05
C SER A 61 -12.53 -9.90 5.92
N PRO A 62 -12.71 -9.07 6.97
CA PRO A 62 -13.47 -7.84 6.84
C PRO A 62 -12.76 -6.89 5.87
N ALA A 63 -13.52 -6.31 4.96
CA ALA A 63 -13.05 -5.23 4.10
C ALA A 63 -13.63 -3.91 4.60
N VAL A 64 -12.79 -2.89 4.70
CA VAL A 64 -13.17 -1.57 5.18
C VAL A 64 -12.67 -0.47 4.25
N ASP A 65 -13.47 0.57 4.07
CA ASP A 65 -13.07 1.82 3.46
C ASP A 65 -12.78 2.83 4.59
N VAL A 66 -11.63 3.49 4.54
CA VAL A 66 -11.20 4.46 5.57
C VAL A 66 -10.82 5.77 4.90
N ALA A 67 -11.49 6.85 5.27
CA ALA A 67 -11.23 8.17 4.73
C ALA A 67 -10.08 8.86 5.48
N TYR A 68 -9.09 9.34 4.73
CA TYR A 68 -8.00 10.18 5.21
C TYR A 68 -8.33 11.64 4.85
N ALA A 69 -8.70 12.45 5.83
CA ALA A 69 -9.07 13.84 5.62
C ALA A 69 -7.85 14.69 5.22
N ALA A 70 -8.04 15.59 4.26
CA ALA A 70 -7.00 16.54 3.88
C ALA A 70 -6.72 17.53 5.01
N ARG A 71 -5.45 17.85 5.25
CA ARG A 71 -5.05 18.95 6.16
C ARG A 71 -5.48 20.30 5.63
N ASP A 72 -5.38 20.47 4.32
CA ASP A 72 -5.86 21.64 3.61
C ASP A 72 -6.86 21.20 2.52
N PRO A 73 -8.15 21.19 2.83
CA PRO A 73 -9.19 20.80 1.88
C PRO A 73 -9.25 21.74 0.66
N HIS A 74 -8.94 23.04 0.84
CA HIS A 74 -8.93 24.00 -0.26
C HIS A 74 -7.79 23.71 -1.25
N ALA A 75 -6.59 23.44 -0.74
CA ALA A 75 -5.46 23.08 -1.60
C ALA A 75 -5.71 21.81 -2.39
N LEU A 76 -6.34 20.79 -1.76
CA LEU A 76 -6.67 19.54 -2.45
C LEU A 76 -7.77 19.75 -3.50
N ALA A 77 -8.86 20.44 -3.16
CA ALA A 77 -9.96 20.71 -4.12
C ALA A 77 -9.51 21.59 -5.30
N ALA A 78 -8.61 22.53 -5.07
CA ALA A 78 -8.06 23.40 -6.11
C ALA A 78 -7.30 22.60 -7.20
N LYS A 79 -6.73 21.43 -6.88
CA LYS A 79 -6.11 20.54 -7.87
C LYS A 79 -7.12 19.98 -8.89
N PHE A 80 -8.38 19.93 -8.50
CA PHE A 80 -9.50 19.50 -9.34
C PHE A 80 -10.23 20.69 -10.01
N GLY A 81 -9.72 21.92 -9.81
CA GLY A 81 -10.37 23.13 -10.31
C GLY A 81 -11.63 23.53 -9.55
N VAL A 82 -11.81 23.02 -8.33
CA VAL A 82 -13.02 23.22 -7.51
C VAL A 82 -12.71 24.21 -6.37
N GLY A 83 -13.49 25.26 -6.27
CA GLY A 83 -13.53 26.15 -5.11
C GLY A 83 -14.48 25.59 -4.04
N LEU A 84 -14.10 25.72 -2.78
CA LEU A 84 -14.93 25.30 -1.66
C LEU A 84 -15.54 26.51 -0.96
N ASP A 85 -16.84 26.42 -0.68
CA ASP A 85 -17.56 27.39 0.14
C ASP A 85 -17.98 26.74 1.47
N GLY A 86 -17.70 27.41 2.58
CA GLY A 86 -18.05 26.93 3.92
C GLY A 86 -17.14 25.85 4.46
N ASP A 87 -17.61 25.13 5.49
CA ASP A 87 -16.88 24.04 6.15
C ASP A 87 -17.12 22.71 5.40
N VAL A 88 -16.21 22.38 4.49
CA VAL A 88 -16.25 21.18 3.66
C VAL A 88 -15.03 20.32 3.98
N GLU A 89 -15.26 19.05 4.28
CA GLU A 89 -14.19 18.06 4.39
C GLU A 89 -13.86 17.50 3.01
N VAL A 90 -12.57 17.41 2.66
CA VAL A 90 -12.10 16.68 1.49
C VAL A 90 -11.25 15.53 1.97
N ALA A 91 -11.55 14.30 1.53
CA ALA A 91 -10.86 13.11 2.00
C ALA A 91 -10.50 12.17 0.86
N VAL A 92 -9.43 11.39 1.09
CA VAL A 92 -8.99 10.30 0.21
C VAL A 92 -9.33 8.99 0.89
N PRO A 93 -10.36 8.25 0.47
CA PRO A 93 -10.66 6.95 1.02
C PRO A 93 -9.71 5.90 0.47
N ILE A 94 -9.22 5.03 1.35
CA ILE A 94 -8.51 3.79 0.99
C ILE A 94 -9.40 2.59 1.30
N TRP A 95 -9.18 1.49 0.61
CA TRP A 95 -9.84 0.23 0.87
C TRP A 95 -8.81 -0.82 1.31
N THR A 96 -9.13 -1.58 2.36
CA THR A 96 -8.23 -2.61 2.86
C THR A 96 -8.98 -3.81 3.42
N THR A 97 -8.41 -5.01 3.26
CA THR A 97 -8.81 -6.25 3.93
C THR A 97 -7.95 -6.56 5.16
N THR A 98 -6.96 -5.71 5.46
CA THR A 98 -6.01 -5.86 6.57
C THR A 98 -5.99 -4.62 7.48
N PRO A 99 -7.14 -4.26 8.13
CA PRO A 99 -7.29 -2.99 8.86
C PRO A 99 -6.33 -2.83 10.05
N TRP A 100 -5.76 -3.91 10.56
CA TRP A 100 -4.76 -3.87 11.64
C TRP A 100 -3.42 -3.21 11.23
N THR A 101 -3.18 -2.98 9.94
CA THR A 101 -2.01 -2.25 9.45
C THR A 101 -2.18 -0.73 9.48
N LEU A 102 -3.42 -0.23 9.58
CA LEU A 102 -3.74 1.20 9.56
C LEU A 102 -3.02 2.03 10.62
N PRO A 103 -2.82 1.57 11.88
CA PRO A 103 -2.07 2.35 12.88
C PRO A 103 -0.63 2.65 12.48
N ALA A 104 -0.04 1.82 11.61
CA ALA A 104 1.32 1.97 11.10
C ALA A 104 1.39 2.74 9.76
N SER A 105 0.27 3.29 9.28
CA SER A 105 0.21 4.05 8.03
C SER A 105 1.15 5.26 8.06
N LEU A 106 1.98 5.40 7.03
CA LEU A 106 2.95 6.48 6.87
C LEU A 106 2.70 7.36 5.65
N ALA A 107 1.98 6.83 4.65
CA ALA A 107 1.65 7.53 3.41
C ALA A 107 0.39 6.93 2.79
N VAL A 108 -0.19 7.65 1.84
CA VAL A 108 -1.19 7.12 0.90
C VAL A 108 -0.64 7.26 -0.51
N SER A 109 -0.54 6.13 -1.22
CA SER A 109 -0.03 6.06 -2.58
C SER A 109 -1.14 6.22 -3.60
N LEU A 110 -0.89 7.02 -4.63
CA LEU A 110 -1.74 7.21 -5.80
C LEU A 110 -1.01 6.74 -7.07
N GLY A 111 -1.75 6.28 -8.05
CA GLY A 111 -1.20 5.99 -9.38
C GLY A 111 -0.91 7.30 -10.13
N PRO A 112 0.34 7.56 -10.58
CA PRO A 112 0.69 8.84 -11.22
C PRO A 112 -0.15 9.16 -12.45
N ASP A 113 -0.43 8.15 -13.27
CA ASP A 113 -1.14 8.27 -14.55
C ASP A 113 -2.66 8.01 -14.42
N LEU A 114 -3.13 7.61 -13.23
CA LEU A 114 -4.55 7.41 -13.00
C LEU A 114 -5.28 8.76 -12.94
N GLU A 115 -6.45 8.79 -13.55
CA GLU A 115 -7.37 9.92 -13.41
C GLU A 115 -8.21 9.73 -12.14
N TYR A 116 -8.23 10.77 -11.31
CA TYR A 116 -9.00 10.84 -10.07
C TYR A 116 -10.13 11.84 -10.24
N ALA A 117 -11.29 11.49 -9.70
CA ALA A 117 -12.45 12.36 -9.62
C ALA A 117 -12.63 12.88 -8.20
N LEU A 118 -12.93 14.16 -8.07
CA LEU A 118 -13.47 14.74 -6.85
C LEU A 118 -14.99 14.65 -6.93
N VAL A 119 -15.58 13.92 -5.98
CA VAL A 119 -17.01 13.58 -6.00
C VAL A 119 -17.67 13.93 -4.68
N GLU A 120 -19.00 14.14 -4.72
CA GLU A 120 -19.80 14.26 -3.51
C GLU A 120 -19.83 12.92 -2.76
N GLY A 121 -19.52 12.95 -1.47
CA GLY A 121 -19.52 11.79 -0.57
C GLY A 121 -20.63 11.88 0.48
N PRO A 122 -20.80 10.84 1.32
CA PRO A 122 -21.73 10.91 2.45
C PRO A 122 -21.26 11.96 3.45
N ALA A 123 -22.17 12.76 3.98
CA ALA A 123 -21.86 13.74 5.00
C ALA A 123 -21.20 13.07 6.23
N HIS A 124 -20.28 13.77 6.87
CA HIS A 124 -19.58 13.31 8.06
C HIS A 124 -19.67 14.36 9.16
N ASP A 125 -20.13 13.95 10.34
CA ASP A 125 -20.35 14.84 11.47
C ASP A 125 -21.18 16.09 11.14
N GLY A 126 -22.18 15.91 10.26
CA GLY A 126 -23.06 16.99 9.79
C GLY A 126 -22.41 17.96 8.81
N ARG A 127 -21.17 17.72 8.39
CA ARG A 127 -20.44 18.50 7.38
C ARG A 127 -20.54 17.85 6.00
N ARG A 128 -20.56 18.68 4.98
CA ARG A 128 -20.38 18.23 3.60
C ARG A 128 -19.01 17.61 3.42
N ARG A 129 -18.95 16.44 2.75
CA ARG A 129 -17.71 15.74 2.49
C ARG A 129 -17.57 15.47 1.00
N LEU A 130 -16.39 15.79 0.46
CA LEU A 130 -15.96 15.40 -0.87
C LEU A 130 -14.93 14.29 -0.79
N LEU A 131 -14.96 13.36 -1.74
CA LEU A 131 -14.06 12.22 -1.80
C LEU A 131 -13.24 12.26 -3.10
N VAL A 132 -11.95 11.92 -2.97
CA VAL A 132 -11.05 11.71 -4.10
C VAL A 132 -11.00 10.21 -4.38
N LEU A 133 -11.45 9.79 -5.54
CA LEU A 133 -11.51 8.38 -5.96
C LEU A 133 -10.92 8.26 -7.37
N ALA A 134 -10.25 7.14 -7.68
CA ALA A 134 -9.96 6.86 -9.08
C ALA A 134 -11.26 6.83 -9.89
N GLU A 135 -11.34 7.58 -11.00
CA GLU A 135 -12.58 7.77 -11.74
C GLU A 135 -13.21 6.45 -12.16
N ALA A 136 -12.39 5.49 -12.61
CA ALA A 136 -12.84 4.16 -13.02
C ALA A 136 -13.49 3.36 -11.87
N LEU A 137 -13.17 3.68 -10.60
CA LEU A 137 -13.69 3.00 -9.41
C LEU A 137 -14.76 3.81 -8.66
N ALA A 138 -14.96 5.08 -9.00
CA ALA A 138 -15.81 6.00 -8.25
C ALA A 138 -17.24 5.48 -8.12
N VAL A 139 -17.86 5.00 -9.19
CA VAL A 139 -19.23 4.43 -9.16
C VAL A 139 -19.31 3.22 -8.23
N LYS A 140 -18.35 2.29 -8.34
CA LYS A 140 -18.31 1.07 -7.53
C LYS A 140 -18.08 1.39 -6.03
N ALA A 141 -17.21 2.36 -5.73
CA ALA A 141 -16.93 2.79 -4.37
C ALA A 141 -18.13 3.52 -3.75
N LEU A 142 -18.70 4.49 -4.45
CA LEU A 142 -19.82 5.30 -3.95
C LEU A 142 -21.09 4.47 -3.73
N LYS A 143 -21.31 3.43 -4.55
CA LYS A 143 -22.41 2.49 -4.34
C LYS A 143 -22.29 1.76 -3.00
N ARG A 144 -21.07 1.43 -2.53
CA ARG A 144 -20.85 0.89 -1.18
C ARG A 144 -21.24 1.90 -0.09
N TYR A 145 -21.17 3.20 -0.40
CA TYR A 145 -21.53 4.28 0.53
C TYR A 145 -23.01 4.70 0.40
N GLY A 146 -23.81 4.00 -0.42
CA GLY A 146 -25.21 4.27 -0.63
C GLY A 146 -25.52 5.40 -1.61
N ILE A 147 -24.55 5.75 -2.49
CA ILE A 147 -24.69 6.78 -3.52
C ILE A 147 -24.67 6.09 -4.89
N ASP A 148 -25.81 6.09 -5.58
CA ASP A 148 -25.96 5.41 -6.87
C ASP A 148 -25.54 6.30 -8.06
N GLU A 149 -25.76 7.61 -7.95
CA GLU A 149 -25.45 8.58 -9.00
C GLU A 149 -24.37 9.56 -8.48
N PRO A 150 -23.09 9.33 -8.80
CA PRO A 150 -22.01 10.21 -8.35
C PRO A 150 -22.04 11.55 -9.09
N GLU A 151 -21.99 12.64 -8.36
CA GLU A 151 -21.72 13.96 -8.90
C GLU A 151 -20.21 14.19 -8.96
N VAL A 152 -19.63 14.24 -10.16
CA VAL A 152 -18.23 14.54 -10.40
C VAL A 152 -18.04 16.05 -10.49
N LEU A 153 -17.33 16.62 -9.53
CA LEU A 153 -17.08 18.06 -9.45
C LEU A 153 -15.83 18.49 -10.22
N GLY A 154 -14.84 17.62 -10.31
CA GLY A 154 -13.60 17.90 -11.03
C GLY A 154 -12.74 16.64 -11.21
N ARG A 155 -11.69 16.75 -12.04
CA ARG A 155 -10.75 15.67 -12.36
C ARG A 155 -9.32 16.13 -12.25
N ALA A 156 -8.42 15.23 -11.86
CA ALA A 156 -6.99 15.47 -11.84
C ALA A 156 -6.24 14.15 -11.98
N HIS A 157 -5.03 14.18 -12.56
CA HIS A 157 -4.14 13.02 -12.52
C HIS A 157 -3.47 12.88 -11.15
N GLY A 158 -3.16 11.64 -10.74
CA GLY A 158 -2.51 11.36 -9.47
C GLY A 158 -1.21 12.14 -9.27
N ALA A 159 -0.42 12.33 -10.32
CA ALA A 159 0.80 13.14 -10.29
C ALA A 159 0.57 14.58 -9.80
N ALA A 160 -0.60 15.17 -10.05
CA ALA A 160 -0.92 16.53 -9.60
C ALA A 160 -1.20 16.62 -8.08
N LEU A 161 -1.49 15.49 -7.44
CA LEU A 161 -1.87 15.38 -6.04
C LEU A 161 -0.69 15.06 -5.11
N GLU A 162 0.48 14.80 -5.68
CA GLU A 162 1.68 14.46 -4.92
C GLU A 162 2.04 15.54 -3.88
N ASN A 163 2.55 15.09 -2.73
CA ASN A 163 2.97 15.92 -1.59
C ASN A 163 1.85 16.69 -0.87
N LEU A 164 0.59 16.52 -1.22
CA LEU A 164 -0.51 17.00 -0.38
C LEU A 164 -0.60 16.17 0.89
N ILE A 165 -1.01 16.80 1.99
CA ILE A 165 -0.96 16.19 3.32
C ILE A 165 -2.37 15.84 3.78
N LEU A 166 -2.52 14.61 4.24
CA LEU A 166 -3.71 14.09 4.89
C LEU A 166 -3.49 13.94 6.40
N ALA A 167 -4.55 13.85 7.16
CA ALA A 167 -4.52 13.49 8.58
C ALA A 167 -4.61 11.96 8.74
N HIS A 168 -3.84 11.40 9.66
CA HIS A 168 -4.00 10.00 10.03
C HIS A 168 -5.36 9.76 10.71
N PRO A 169 -6.15 8.72 10.33
CA PRO A 169 -7.52 8.55 10.83
C PRO A 169 -7.62 8.28 12.33
N PHE A 170 -6.55 7.76 12.97
CA PHE A 170 -6.53 7.45 14.41
C PHE A 170 -5.63 8.39 15.22
N TYR A 171 -4.63 9.00 14.60
CA TYR A 171 -3.63 9.87 15.25
C TYR A 171 -3.66 11.22 14.56
N ALA A 172 -4.54 12.09 15.06
CA ALA A 172 -4.83 13.39 14.43
C ALA A 172 -3.58 14.29 14.26
N GLU A 173 -2.56 14.10 15.10
CA GLU A 173 -1.29 14.84 15.03
C GLU A 173 -0.33 14.32 13.94
N ARG A 174 -0.58 13.12 13.39
CA ARG A 174 0.29 12.50 12.39
C ARG A 174 -0.11 12.94 10.99
N ASP A 175 0.85 13.48 10.27
CA ASP A 175 0.72 13.83 8.87
C ASP A 175 0.99 12.62 7.97
N ILE A 176 0.14 12.45 6.96
CA ILE A 176 0.20 11.37 5.98
C ILE A 176 0.32 12.00 4.59
N PRO A 177 1.50 12.00 3.98
CA PRO A 177 1.67 12.54 2.64
C PRO A 177 1.01 11.66 1.59
N LEU A 178 0.49 12.29 0.54
CA LEU A 178 0.20 11.64 -0.73
C LEU A 178 1.51 11.43 -1.48
N ILE A 179 1.77 10.20 -1.88
CA ILE A 179 2.95 9.81 -2.67
C ILE A 179 2.51 9.11 -3.95
N LEU A 180 3.42 8.98 -4.90
CA LEU A 180 3.15 8.26 -6.14
C LEU A 180 3.68 6.83 -6.05
N GLY A 181 2.95 5.87 -6.64
CA GLY A 181 3.35 4.47 -6.67
C GLY A 181 2.78 3.74 -7.88
N ASP A 182 3.66 3.12 -8.67
CA ASP A 182 3.28 2.36 -9.87
C ASP A 182 2.49 1.08 -9.56
N HIS A 183 2.49 0.65 -8.29
CA HIS A 183 1.71 -0.50 -7.81
C HIS A 183 0.22 -0.20 -7.63
N VAL A 184 -0.19 1.06 -7.69
CA VAL A 184 -1.59 1.45 -7.54
C VAL A 184 -2.34 1.18 -8.83
N SER A 185 -3.37 0.34 -8.77
CA SER A 185 -4.22 0.01 -9.92
C SER A 185 -5.64 0.55 -9.77
N ALA A 186 -6.37 0.56 -10.88
CA ALA A 186 -7.80 0.88 -10.92
C ALA A 186 -8.68 -0.37 -11.09
N GLU A 187 -8.24 -1.53 -10.59
CA GLU A 187 -8.99 -2.79 -10.69
C GLU A 187 -9.97 -2.94 -9.53
N ASP A 188 -9.53 -2.63 -8.31
CA ASP A 188 -10.31 -2.76 -7.09
C ASP A 188 -10.07 -1.61 -6.09
N GLY A 189 -10.96 -1.51 -5.10
CA GLY A 189 -10.83 -0.55 -4.01
C GLY A 189 -11.30 0.85 -4.38
N THR A 190 -10.41 1.83 -4.21
CA THR A 190 -10.67 3.27 -4.39
C THR A 190 -9.67 3.95 -5.32
N GLY A 191 -8.61 3.23 -5.73
CA GLY A 191 -7.48 3.79 -6.45
C GLY A 191 -6.47 4.51 -5.56
N ALA A 192 -6.59 4.36 -4.24
CA ALA A 192 -5.63 4.87 -3.27
C ALA A 192 -5.24 3.75 -2.30
N VAL A 193 -3.97 3.63 -2.00
CA VAL A 193 -3.40 2.57 -1.16
C VAL A 193 -2.65 3.18 0.00
N HIS A 194 -3.06 2.87 1.25
CA HIS A 194 -2.26 3.27 2.40
C HIS A 194 -0.98 2.43 2.46
N THR A 195 0.11 3.05 2.86
CA THR A 195 1.43 2.43 2.92
C THR A 195 1.95 2.42 4.35
N ALA A 196 2.31 1.23 4.84
CA ALA A 196 2.93 1.02 6.14
C ALA A 196 4.36 0.48 5.96
N PRO A 197 5.22 0.51 7.00
CA PRO A 197 6.55 -0.10 6.93
C PRO A 197 6.47 -1.58 6.53
N GLY A 198 7.29 -1.99 5.59
CA GLY A 198 7.34 -3.35 5.07
C GLY A 198 6.46 -3.63 3.85
N HIS A 199 5.80 -2.62 3.33
CA HIS A 199 5.07 -2.68 2.05
C HIS A 199 5.93 -2.21 0.89
#